data_700c4ea175441d878654bd0bdbfec01d
#
_entry.id   700c4ea175441d878654bd0bdbfec01d
#
_cell.length_a   1.000
_cell.length_b   1.000
_cell.length_c   1.000
_cell.angle_alpha   90.00
_cell.angle_beta   90.00
_cell.angle_gamma   90.00
#
_symmetry.space_group_name_H-M   'P 1'
#
loop_
_entity.id
_entity.type
_entity.pdbx_description
1 polymer ?
#
loop_
_entity_poly.entity_id
_entity_poly.type
_entity_poly.pdbx_seq_one_letter_code
_entity_poly.pdbx_strand_id
1 'polypeptide(L)'
;MAETMLTNSEWYVLDCLWERAPQTVTQLVPILKEKVGWAKSTTITTLRRMEEKGLVRVEVRGRAKHYFPAVEREKAARQET
;
A
#
# COMPACT_ATOMS: atom_id res chain seq x y z
N MET A 1 2.69 19.96 -9.27
CA MET A 1 2.22 19.65 -8.47
C MET A 1 2.54 18.50 -7.77
N ALA A 2 2.84 18.39 -6.80
CA ALA A 2 3.35 17.34 -6.10
C ALA A 2 2.35 16.47 -5.57
N GLU A 3 1.55 16.14 -6.41
CA GLU A 3 0.49 15.42 -5.99
C GLU A 3 0.82 14.07 -5.55
N THR A 4 2.00 13.63 -5.73
CA THR A 4 2.32 12.28 -5.33
C THR A 4 2.94 12.22 -3.97
N MET A 5 2.80 13.27 -3.18
CA MET A 5 3.30 13.22 -1.85
C MET A 5 2.58 12.15 -1.05
N LEU A 6 3.33 11.27 -0.42
CA LEU A 6 2.76 10.16 0.33
C LEU A 6 2.49 10.55 1.77
N THR A 7 1.37 10.08 2.29
CA THR A 7 1.10 10.22 3.71
C THR A 7 1.82 9.10 4.45
N ASN A 8 1.92 9.22 5.76
CA ASN A 8 2.53 8.15 6.54
C ASN A 8 1.79 6.83 6.36
N SER A 9 0.48 6.89 6.29
CA SER A 9 -0.30 5.67 6.11
C SER A 9 0.03 4.99 4.80
N GLU A 10 0.15 5.77 3.75
CA GLU A 10 0.48 5.20 2.43
C GLU A 10 1.88 4.63 2.42
N TRP A 11 2.80 5.29 3.10
CA TRP A 11 4.16 4.81 3.17
C TRP A 11 4.22 3.43 3.84
N TYR A 12 3.46 3.24 4.93
CA TYR A 12 3.47 1.96 5.61
C TYR A 12 3.04 0.82 4.69
N VAL A 13 2.00 1.05 3.90
CA VAL A 13 1.51 0.01 2.99
C VAL A 13 2.53 -0.27 1.90
N LEU A 14 3.07 0.79 1.31
CA LEU A 14 4.06 0.60 0.24
C LEU A 14 5.31 -0.10 0.76
N ASP A 15 5.72 0.23 1.98
CA ASP A 15 6.88 -0.41 2.57
C ASP A 15 6.68 -1.92 2.64
N CYS A 16 5.49 -2.35 3.04
CA CYS A 16 5.18 -3.78 3.08
C CYS A 16 5.23 -4.40 1.70
N LEU A 17 4.73 -3.69 0.70
CA LEU A 17 4.71 -4.22 -0.66
C LEU A 17 6.08 -4.21 -1.30
N TRP A 18 6.91 -3.24 -0.95
CA TRP A 18 8.27 -3.24 -1.47
C TRP A 18 9.07 -4.42 -0.92
N GLU A 19 8.77 -4.82 0.31
CA GLU A 19 9.46 -5.96 0.89
C GLU A 19 8.98 -7.27 0.27
N ARG A 20 7.71 -7.37 -0.01
CA ARG A 20 7.15 -8.56 -0.59
C ARG A 20 5.91 -8.21 -1.38
N ALA A 21 5.90 -8.51 -2.64
CA ALA A 21 4.74 -8.31 -3.50
C ALA A 21 4.61 -9.48 -4.44
N PRO A 22 3.38 -9.82 -4.82
CA PRO A 22 2.14 -9.17 -4.40
C PRO A 22 1.66 -9.67 -3.04
N GLN A 23 0.77 -8.90 -2.44
CA GLN A 23 0.14 -9.33 -1.19
C GLN A 23 -1.35 -9.04 -1.27
N THR A 24 -2.14 -9.90 -0.62
CA THR A 24 -3.57 -9.70 -0.56
C THR A 24 -3.93 -8.93 0.70
N VAL A 25 -5.20 -8.50 0.78
CA VAL A 25 -5.67 -7.84 1.99
C VAL A 25 -5.50 -8.75 3.20
N THR A 26 -5.81 -10.03 3.02
CA THR A 26 -5.68 -10.99 4.11
C THR A 26 -4.25 -11.05 4.65
N GLN A 27 -3.27 -10.88 3.77
CA GLN A 27 -1.89 -10.90 4.20
C GLN A 27 -1.46 -9.58 4.82
N LEU A 28 -1.96 -8.47 4.27
CA LEU A 28 -1.56 -7.15 4.75
C LEU A 28 -2.17 -6.79 6.10
N VAL A 29 -3.41 -7.24 6.35
CA VAL A 29 -4.08 -6.88 7.59
C VAL A 29 -3.28 -7.25 8.83
N PRO A 30 -2.82 -8.51 8.98
CA PRO A 30 -2.08 -8.84 10.19
C PRO A 30 -0.73 -8.15 10.27
N ILE A 31 -0.09 -7.93 9.13
CA ILE A 31 1.21 -7.26 9.14
C ILE A 31 1.06 -5.83 9.63
N LEU A 32 0.08 -5.11 9.11
CA LEU A 32 -0.11 -3.72 9.49
C LEU A 32 -0.66 -3.59 10.90
N LYS A 33 -1.42 -4.58 11.35
CA LYS A 33 -1.88 -4.56 12.71
C LYS A 33 -0.70 -4.67 13.67
N GLU A 34 0.25 -5.52 13.33
CA GLU A 34 1.39 -5.70 14.21
C GLU A 34 2.36 -4.54 14.13
N LYS A 35 2.60 -4.01 12.95
CA LYS A 35 3.58 -2.94 12.80
C LYS A 35 3.08 -1.59 13.27
N VAL A 36 1.84 -1.26 12.97
CA VAL A 36 1.33 0.08 13.27
C VAL A 36 -0.01 0.08 13.99
N GLY A 37 -0.51 -1.07 14.37
CA GLY A 37 -1.74 -1.14 15.15
C GLY A 37 -3.00 -0.86 14.38
N TRP A 38 -3.01 -1.05 13.07
CA TRP A 38 -4.18 -0.75 12.29
C TRP A 38 -5.26 -1.82 12.42
N ALA A 39 -6.51 -1.37 12.50
CA ALA A 39 -7.63 -2.29 12.40
C ALA A 39 -7.79 -2.70 10.95
N LYS A 40 -8.53 -3.78 10.73
CA LYS A 40 -8.77 -4.27 9.39
C LYS A 40 -9.40 -3.20 8.51
N SER A 41 -10.36 -2.47 9.05
CA SER A 41 -11.04 -1.44 8.26
C SER A 41 -10.08 -0.34 7.81
N THR A 42 -9.12 0.00 8.66
CA THR A 42 -8.15 1.01 8.30
C THR A 42 -7.28 0.54 7.13
N THR A 43 -6.87 -0.71 7.16
CA THR A 43 -6.08 -1.27 6.06
C THR A 43 -6.87 -1.24 4.76
N ILE A 44 -8.13 -1.67 4.81
CA ILE A 44 -8.95 -1.71 3.60
C ILE A 44 -9.19 -0.31 3.04
N THR A 45 -9.51 0.64 3.92
CA THR A 45 -9.74 2.01 3.48
C THR A 45 -8.49 2.61 2.85
N THR A 46 -7.35 2.37 3.47
CA THR A 46 -6.11 2.92 2.94
C THR A 46 -5.78 2.32 1.58
N LEU A 47 -5.97 1.02 1.42
CA LEU A 47 -5.70 0.37 0.14
C LEU A 47 -6.62 0.92 -0.95
N ARG A 48 -7.88 1.15 -0.61
CA ARG A 48 -8.81 1.70 -1.59
C ARG A 48 -8.37 3.08 -2.06
N ARG A 49 -7.96 3.92 -1.12
CA ARG A 49 -7.49 5.25 -1.47
C ARG A 49 -6.24 5.19 -2.33
N MET A 50 -5.34 4.29 -1.99
CA MET A 50 -4.10 4.16 -2.76
C MET A 50 -4.38 3.66 -4.17
N GLU A 51 -5.35 2.79 -4.30
CA GLU A 51 -5.73 2.31 -5.62
C GLU A 51 -6.28 3.46 -6.45
N GLU A 52 -7.11 4.31 -5.84
CA GLU A 52 -7.68 5.45 -6.55
C GLU A 52 -6.61 6.46 -6.95
N LYS A 53 -5.58 6.60 -6.12
CA LYS A 53 -4.50 7.52 -6.42
C LYS A 53 -3.47 6.94 -7.38
N GLY A 54 -3.57 5.66 -7.69
CA GLY A 54 -2.59 5.03 -8.55
C GLY A 54 -1.30 4.66 -7.87
N LEU A 55 -1.31 4.56 -6.55
CA LEU A 55 -0.11 4.20 -5.80
C LEU A 55 0.10 2.69 -5.74
N VAL A 56 -0.95 1.92 -5.93
CA VAL A 56 -0.85 0.47 -6.00
C VAL A 56 -1.58 -0.02 -7.23
N ARG A 57 -1.13 -1.16 -7.74
CA ARG A 57 -1.79 -1.82 -8.86
C ARG A 57 -2.44 -3.08 -8.32
N VAL A 58 -3.61 -3.40 -8.84
CA VAL A 58 -4.37 -4.54 -8.35
C VAL A 58 -4.56 -5.54 -9.47
N GLU A 59 -4.30 -6.81 -9.18
CA GLU A 59 -4.62 -7.88 -10.08
C GLU A 59 -5.56 -8.83 -9.37
N VAL A 60 -6.65 -9.20 -10.03
CA VAL A 60 -7.59 -10.14 -9.46
C VAL A 60 -7.22 -11.53 -9.95
N ARG A 61 -6.95 -12.43 -9.01
CA ARG A 61 -6.65 -13.82 -9.34
C ARG A 61 -7.61 -14.66 -8.53
N GLY A 62 -8.50 -15.37 -9.22
CA GLY A 62 -9.52 -16.11 -8.53
C GLY A 62 -10.43 -15.16 -7.78
N ARG A 63 -10.50 -15.33 -6.48
CA ARG A 63 -11.36 -14.47 -5.67
C ARG A 63 -10.59 -13.43 -4.91
N ALA A 64 -9.29 -13.36 -5.10
CA ALA A 64 -8.47 -12.48 -4.30
C ALA A 64 -7.88 -11.38 -5.13
N LYS A 65 -7.78 -10.20 -4.53
CA LYS A 65 -7.09 -9.08 -5.14
C LYS A 65 -5.66 -9.09 -4.64
N HIS A 66 -4.74 -9.05 -5.58
CA HIS A 66 -3.31 -9.02 -5.27
C HIS A 66 -2.78 -7.63 -5.54
N TYR A 67 -2.17 -7.03 -4.55
CA TYR A 67 -1.70 -5.65 -4.64
C TYR A 67 -0.21 -5.58 -4.91
N PHE A 68 0.16 -4.71 -5.84
CA PHE A 68 1.55 -4.48 -6.20
C PHE A 68 1.87 -3.01 -5.99
N PRO A 69 3.09 -2.67 -5.60
CA PRO A 69 3.44 -1.25 -5.50
C PRO A 69 3.55 -0.66 -6.91
N ALA A 70 2.88 0.44 -7.14
CA ALA A 70 2.95 1.11 -8.43
C ALA A 70 3.96 2.24 -8.44
N VAL A 71 4.56 2.52 -7.28
CA VAL A 71 5.56 3.57 -7.13
C VAL A 71 6.82 2.90 -6.62
N GLU A 72 7.97 3.26 -7.19
CA GLU A 72 9.22 2.69 -6.74
C GLU A 72 9.70 3.38 -5.48
N ARG A 73 10.36 2.62 -4.61
CA ARG A 73 10.82 3.17 -3.35
C ARG A 73 11.74 4.37 -3.55
N GLU A 74 12.63 4.29 -4.52
CA GLU A 74 13.52 5.38 -4.78
C GLU A 74 12.78 6.65 -5.15
N LYS A 75 11.77 6.52 -5.97
CA LYS A 75 11.02 7.69 -6.40
C LYS A 75 10.20 8.27 -5.26
N ALA A 76 9.65 7.41 -4.41
CA ALA A 76 8.89 7.89 -3.28
C ALA A 76 9.79 8.62 -2.30
N ALA A 77 10.98 8.10 -2.07
CA ALA A 77 11.89 8.72 -1.14
C ALA A 77 12.34 10.08 -1.64
N ARG A 78 12.51 10.21 -2.96
CA ARG A 78 12.94 11.47 -3.49
C ARG A 78 11.97 12.58 -3.28
N GLN A 79 10.73 12.27 -3.16
CA GLN A 79 9.74 13.31 -3.02
C GLN A 79 9.79 14.00 -1.70
N GLU A 80 10.58 13.51 -0.80
CA GLU A 80 10.69 14.16 0.47
C GLU A 80 11.52 15.39 0.41
N THR A 81 12.31 15.56 -0.58
CA THR A 81 13.10 16.76 -0.66
C THR A 81 12.35 17.82 -1.44
#